data_2fc8754efa228f7177add99d0adbe76c
#
_entry.id   2fc8754efa228f7177add99d0adbe76c
#
_cell.length_a   1.000
_cell.length_b   1.000
_cell.length_c   1.000
_cell.angle_alpha   90.00
_cell.angle_beta   90.00
_cell.angle_gamma   90.00
#
_symmetry.space_group_name_H-M   'P 1'
#
loop_
_entity.id
_entity.type
_entity.pdbx_description
1 polymer ?
#
loop_
_entity_poly.entity_id
_entity_poly.type
_entity_poly.pdbx_seq_one_letter_code
_entity_poly.pdbx_strand_id
1 'polypeptide(L)'
;MKIAYFVNHYPKVSHSFIRREIQALERRGFDIQRIALRGWDDSLPDVQDQIERTRTRYVLQEGASGLILATLRAIFCSPLRFFAALRLAMRMSRDSDRPLPYHFIYVAEACRMVLWLDEFGARHIHAHFGTNSTEVAMLTHVLGGPPYSFTVHGPDEFQRPMGLDEKIHRSRFAVAISSFGRSQLWLRSRYEDWPKVNVVHCGLEKSFYDDAPAQPTVEPRLVCVGRLCEAKGQLLLIEAAARLSIQGVPFELVLAGDGPMREAIETSIERHGLRTQVRITGWISSSAVRDEILASRALVLPSFAEGLPVVIMEAMALRRPVLTTYIAGIPELVRHGEDGWLFPAGSVEELMDAMRDCLSKSPAELQRLGDAGYERVLARHSIDAEAGKLATLFRAAGTEN
;
A
#
# COMPACT_ATOMS: atom_id res chain seq x y z
N MET A 1 -2.12 24.20 -7.02
CA MET A 1 -3.04 23.39 -7.85
C MET A 1 -3.94 22.59 -6.93
N LYS A 2 -5.26 22.55 -7.21
CA LYS A 2 -6.24 21.78 -6.43
C LYS A 2 -6.40 20.38 -6.99
N ILE A 3 -6.18 19.36 -6.15
CA ILE A 3 -6.27 17.93 -6.51
C ILE A 3 -7.17 17.22 -5.51
N ALA A 4 -8.00 16.30 -5.99
CA ALA A 4 -8.74 15.39 -5.13
C ALA A 4 -8.01 14.05 -5.07
N TYR A 5 -7.67 13.59 -3.88
CA TYR A 5 -7.21 12.24 -3.59
C TYR A 5 -8.40 11.35 -3.27
N PHE A 6 -8.53 10.25 -3.99
CA PHE A 6 -9.67 9.37 -3.87
C PHE A 6 -9.25 7.93 -3.54
N VAL A 7 -9.77 7.41 -2.44
CA VAL A 7 -9.44 6.07 -1.93
C VAL A 7 -10.72 5.32 -1.56
N ASN A 8 -10.75 4.01 -1.76
CA ASN A 8 -11.90 3.20 -1.37
C ASN A 8 -12.13 3.24 0.16
N HIS A 9 -11.06 3.09 0.93
CA HIS A 9 -11.10 3.05 2.39
C HIS A 9 -9.93 3.84 2.97
N TYR A 10 -10.20 4.96 3.64
CA TYR A 10 -9.16 5.85 4.16
C TYR A 10 -9.69 6.69 5.33
N PRO A 11 -8.87 6.96 6.33
CA PRO A 11 -7.56 6.38 6.56
C PRO A 11 -7.63 4.92 7.02
N LYS A 12 -6.50 4.22 6.95
CA LYS A 12 -6.38 2.82 7.39
C LYS A 12 -4.96 2.59 7.90
N VAL A 13 -4.80 1.76 8.93
CA VAL A 13 -3.50 1.45 9.56
C VAL A 13 -2.42 1.07 8.52
N SER A 14 -2.79 0.31 7.50
CA SER A 14 -1.88 -0.12 6.43
C SER A 14 -1.68 0.91 5.30
N HIS A 15 -2.26 2.10 5.38
CA HIS A 15 -2.23 3.12 4.33
C HIS A 15 -1.41 4.37 4.70
N SER A 16 -0.47 4.26 5.65
CA SER A 16 0.40 5.35 6.07
C SER A 16 1.17 6.01 4.90
N PHE A 17 1.49 5.25 3.86
CA PHE A 17 2.16 5.75 2.66
C PHE A 17 1.31 6.76 1.88
N ILE A 18 -0.03 6.61 1.84
CA ILE A 18 -0.93 7.59 1.20
C ILE A 18 -0.90 8.90 1.98
N ARG A 19 -0.98 8.85 3.33
CA ARG A 19 -0.87 10.01 4.19
C ARG A 19 0.45 10.75 3.96
N ARG A 20 1.57 10.04 3.96
CA ARG A 20 2.92 10.59 3.72
C ARG A 20 2.99 11.30 2.36
N GLU A 21 2.44 10.68 1.32
CA GLU A 21 2.40 11.25 -0.03
C GLU A 21 1.57 12.53 -0.09
N ILE A 22 0.36 12.53 0.48
CA ILE A 22 -0.51 13.70 0.56
C ILE A 22 0.21 14.85 1.27
N GLN A 23 0.78 14.59 2.46
CA GLN A 23 1.47 15.63 3.24
C GLN A 23 2.71 16.18 2.51
N ALA A 24 3.44 15.33 1.78
CA ALA A 24 4.59 15.78 1.00
C ALA A 24 4.18 16.65 -0.20
N LEU A 25 3.06 16.39 -0.82
CA LEU A 25 2.50 17.22 -1.88
C LEU A 25 1.93 18.54 -1.34
N GLU A 26 1.30 18.55 -0.16
CA GLU A 26 0.87 19.78 0.52
C GLU A 26 2.05 20.69 0.83
N ARG A 27 3.17 20.14 1.31
CA ARG A 27 4.43 20.91 1.49
C ARG A 27 4.95 21.52 0.19
N ARG A 28 4.58 20.95 -0.98
CA ARG A 28 4.93 21.46 -2.31
C ARG A 28 3.90 22.44 -2.89
N GLY A 29 2.92 22.89 -2.07
CA GLY A 29 1.92 23.87 -2.43
C GLY A 29 0.72 23.34 -3.21
N PHE A 30 0.45 22.02 -3.15
CA PHE A 30 -0.80 21.47 -3.63
C PHE A 30 -1.88 21.62 -2.55
N ASP A 31 -3.09 21.95 -2.98
CA ASP A 31 -4.28 21.97 -2.13
C ASP A 31 -5.03 20.65 -2.37
N ILE A 32 -5.07 19.77 -1.36
CA ILE A 32 -5.54 18.39 -1.53
C ILE A 32 -6.80 18.13 -0.73
N GLN A 33 -7.88 17.83 -1.43
CA GLN A 33 -9.10 17.30 -0.85
C GLN A 33 -9.02 15.79 -0.73
N ARG A 34 -9.13 15.24 0.49
CA ARG A 34 -9.23 13.81 0.72
C ARG A 34 -10.68 13.38 0.57
N ILE A 35 -10.92 12.37 -0.27
CA ILE A 35 -12.24 11.76 -0.47
C ILE A 35 -12.08 10.26 -0.33
N ALA A 36 -12.96 9.62 0.44
CA ALA A 36 -13.00 8.16 0.54
C ALA A 36 -14.44 7.66 0.41
N LEU A 37 -14.61 6.39 0.03
CA LEU A 37 -15.92 5.76 0.08
C LEU A 37 -16.30 5.46 1.53
N ARG A 38 -15.36 4.90 2.33
CA ARG A 38 -15.53 4.42 3.70
C ARG A 38 -14.32 4.74 4.58
N GLY A 39 -14.45 4.52 5.90
CA GLY A 39 -13.35 4.64 6.88
C GLY A 39 -13.66 5.63 8.03
N TRP A 40 -14.88 6.14 8.14
CA TRP A 40 -15.26 7.12 9.16
C TRP A 40 -15.42 6.53 10.57
N ASP A 41 -15.63 5.21 10.69
CA ASP A 41 -15.92 4.48 11.91
C ASP A 41 -14.83 3.46 12.32
N ASP A 42 -13.72 3.39 11.58
CA ASP A 42 -12.62 2.49 11.87
C ASP A 42 -11.91 2.82 13.19
N SER A 43 -11.46 1.78 13.89
CA SER A 43 -10.53 1.95 15.01
C SER A 43 -9.12 2.26 14.49
N LEU A 44 -8.60 3.43 14.85
CA LEU A 44 -7.30 3.94 14.39
C LEU A 44 -6.38 4.16 15.59
N PRO A 45 -5.34 3.33 15.79
CA PRO A 45 -4.39 3.49 16.89
C PRO A 45 -3.42 4.67 16.69
N ASP A 46 -3.23 5.14 15.45
CA ASP A 46 -2.33 6.25 15.13
C ASP A 46 -3.07 7.59 15.17
N VAL A 47 -2.58 8.55 15.96
CA VAL A 47 -3.16 9.90 16.08
C VAL A 47 -3.17 10.64 14.74
N GLN A 48 -2.16 10.42 13.90
CA GLN A 48 -2.10 11.06 12.58
C GLN A 48 -3.22 10.54 11.65
N ASP A 49 -3.57 9.26 11.74
CA ASP A 49 -4.70 8.70 10.99
C ASP A 49 -6.05 9.23 11.53
N GLN A 50 -6.17 9.46 12.83
CA GLN A 50 -7.35 10.12 13.40
C GLN A 50 -7.52 11.55 12.88
N ILE A 51 -6.42 12.31 12.73
CA ILE A 51 -6.41 13.65 12.13
C ILE A 51 -6.82 13.57 10.65
N GLU A 52 -6.27 12.64 9.89
CA GLU A 52 -6.64 12.46 8.47
C GLU A 52 -8.14 12.13 8.32
N ARG A 53 -8.70 11.34 9.23
CA ARG A 53 -10.15 11.04 9.25
C ARG A 53 -11.00 12.31 9.33
N THR A 54 -10.63 13.29 10.15
CA THR A 54 -11.37 14.55 10.28
C THR A 54 -11.27 15.45 9.02
N ARG A 55 -10.26 15.23 8.17
CA ARG A 55 -10.04 15.97 6.93
C ARG A 55 -10.62 15.28 5.69
N THR A 56 -11.16 14.07 5.85
CA THR A 56 -11.66 13.23 4.75
C THR A 56 -13.16 13.37 4.60
N ARG A 57 -13.63 13.61 3.37
CA ARG A 57 -15.07 13.53 3.03
C ARG A 57 -15.43 12.10 2.61
N TYR A 58 -16.56 11.58 3.10
CA TYR A 58 -16.94 10.20 2.85
C TYR A 58 -18.17 10.10 1.98
N VAL A 59 -18.05 9.47 0.81
CA VAL A 59 -19.11 9.39 -0.19
C VAL A 59 -20.34 8.63 0.32
N LEU A 60 -20.12 7.59 1.14
CA LEU A 60 -21.20 6.70 1.63
C LEU A 60 -21.70 7.05 3.05
N GLN A 61 -21.10 8.01 3.74
CA GLN A 61 -21.45 8.32 5.14
C GLN A 61 -22.88 8.86 5.31
N GLU A 62 -23.37 9.64 4.34
CA GLU A 62 -24.73 10.19 4.39
C GLU A 62 -25.79 9.22 3.83
N GLY A 63 -25.42 7.98 3.56
CA GLY A 63 -26.30 6.94 3.06
C GLY A 63 -26.76 7.15 1.60
N ALA A 64 -27.88 6.51 1.24
CA ALA A 64 -28.36 6.47 -0.14
C ALA A 64 -28.98 7.80 -0.63
N SER A 65 -29.48 8.64 0.24
CA SER A 65 -30.19 9.87 -0.14
C SER A 65 -29.31 10.84 -0.93
N GLY A 66 -28.07 11.05 -0.49
CA GLY A 66 -27.11 11.90 -1.18
C GLY A 66 -26.70 11.35 -2.56
N LEU A 67 -26.61 10.03 -2.71
CA LEU A 67 -26.33 9.38 -3.99
C LEU A 67 -27.51 9.51 -4.95
N ILE A 68 -28.74 9.27 -4.48
CA ILE A 68 -29.96 9.39 -5.29
C ILE A 68 -30.11 10.81 -5.83
N LEU A 69 -29.98 11.83 -4.95
CA LEU A 69 -30.11 13.23 -5.35
C LEU A 69 -29.05 13.62 -6.41
N ALA A 70 -27.81 13.23 -6.21
CA ALA A 70 -26.72 13.49 -7.16
C ALA A 70 -26.98 12.79 -8.51
N THR A 71 -27.46 11.56 -8.48
CA THR A 71 -27.80 10.78 -9.68
C THR A 71 -28.95 11.44 -10.45
N LEU A 72 -30.04 11.83 -9.77
CA LEU A 72 -31.15 12.55 -10.40
C LEU A 72 -30.67 13.85 -11.03
N ARG A 73 -29.85 14.62 -10.32
CA ARG A 73 -29.26 15.84 -10.89
C ARG A 73 -28.44 15.57 -12.14
N ALA A 74 -27.61 14.53 -12.16
CA ALA A 74 -26.83 14.15 -13.34
C ALA A 74 -27.70 13.76 -14.54
N ILE A 75 -28.80 13.01 -14.30
CA ILE A 75 -29.77 12.63 -15.33
C ILE A 75 -30.40 13.87 -15.98
N PHE A 76 -30.82 14.84 -15.17
CA PHE A 76 -31.52 16.02 -15.68
C PHE A 76 -30.59 17.08 -16.26
N CYS A 77 -29.43 17.31 -15.63
CA CYS A 77 -28.51 18.39 -16.07
C CYS A 77 -27.53 17.95 -17.17
N SER A 78 -27.21 16.65 -17.28
CA SER A 78 -26.20 16.14 -18.23
C SER A 78 -26.56 14.74 -18.72
N PRO A 79 -27.73 14.54 -19.36
CA PRO A 79 -28.25 13.22 -19.73
C PRO A 79 -27.29 12.43 -20.65
N LEU A 80 -26.69 13.06 -21.64
CA LEU A 80 -25.76 12.39 -22.55
C LEU A 80 -24.52 11.83 -21.83
N ARG A 81 -23.96 12.61 -20.92
CA ARG A 81 -22.80 12.17 -20.11
C ARG A 81 -23.21 11.06 -19.14
N PHE A 82 -24.40 11.16 -18.55
CA PHE A 82 -24.93 10.12 -17.67
C PHE A 82 -25.08 8.79 -18.41
N PHE A 83 -25.71 8.78 -19.59
CA PHE A 83 -25.83 7.56 -20.39
C PHE A 83 -24.50 7.02 -20.89
N ALA A 84 -23.53 7.90 -21.20
CA ALA A 84 -22.17 7.48 -21.53
C ALA A 84 -21.47 6.79 -20.36
N ALA A 85 -21.59 7.33 -19.14
CA ALA A 85 -21.07 6.72 -17.93
C ALA A 85 -21.74 5.38 -17.61
N LEU A 86 -23.07 5.30 -17.76
CA LEU A 86 -23.83 4.07 -17.57
C LEU A 86 -23.40 2.97 -18.56
N ARG A 87 -23.23 3.32 -19.85
CA ARG A 87 -22.74 2.40 -20.87
C ARG A 87 -21.32 1.92 -20.56
N LEU A 88 -20.45 2.81 -20.10
CA LEU A 88 -19.10 2.44 -19.69
C LEU A 88 -19.13 1.49 -18.47
N ALA A 89 -19.93 1.77 -17.45
CA ALA A 89 -20.09 0.92 -16.29
C ALA A 89 -20.58 -0.50 -16.66
N MET A 90 -21.55 -0.61 -17.56
CA MET A 90 -22.00 -1.90 -18.11
C MET A 90 -20.90 -2.64 -18.88
N ARG A 91 -20.03 -1.91 -19.59
CA ARG A 91 -18.87 -2.51 -20.26
C ARG A 91 -17.86 -3.01 -19.25
N MET A 92 -17.51 -2.20 -18.24
CA MET A 92 -16.57 -2.56 -17.19
C MET A 92 -16.99 -3.79 -16.39
N SER A 93 -18.29 -3.99 -16.17
CA SER A 93 -18.80 -5.15 -15.44
C SER A 93 -18.53 -6.49 -16.13
N ARG A 94 -18.22 -6.52 -17.42
CA ARG A 94 -17.91 -7.75 -18.18
C ARG A 94 -16.49 -8.24 -17.90
N ASP A 95 -15.58 -7.30 -17.58
CA ASP A 95 -14.16 -7.56 -17.32
C ASP A 95 -13.82 -7.30 -15.84
N SER A 96 -14.78 -7.54 -14.94
CA SER A 96 -14.67 -7.30 -13.50
C SER A 96 -15.07 -8.55 -12.70
N ASP A 97 -14.42 -8.73 -11.53
CA ASP A 97 -14.83 -9.70 -10.52
C ASP A 97 -16.12 -9.29 -9.76
N ARG A 98 -16.61 -8.04 -10.01
CA ARG A 98 -17.81 -7.50 -9.39
C ARG A 98 -19.02 -7.60 -10.33
N PRO A 99 -20.18 -8.06 -9.81
CA PRO A 99 -21.40 -8.13 -10.62
C PRO A 99 -21.93 -6.74 -10.96
N LEU A 100 -22.69 -6.65 -12.07
CA LEU A 100 -23.23 -5.41 -12.65
C LEU A 100 -23.89 -4.44 -11.64
N PRO A 101 -24.66 -4.86 -10.62
CA PRO A 101 -25.26 -3.91 -9.67
C PRO A 101 -24.23 -3.01 -8.95
N TYR A 102 -23.01 -3.51 -8.68
CA TYR A 102 -21.95 -2.70 -8.08
C TYR A 102 -21.51 -1.55 -9.02
N HIS A 103 -21.43 -1.81 -10.32
CA HIS A 103 -21.05 -0.79 -11.32
C HIS A 103 -22.08 0.33 -11.42
N PHE A 104 -23.37 0.05 -11.19
CA PHE A 104 -24.39 1.10 -11.06
C PHE A 104 -24.23 1.93 -9.80
N ILE A 105 -23.81 1.31 -8.69
CA ILE A 105 -23.45 2.06 -7.47
C ILE A 105 -22.25 2.97 -7.76
N TYR A 106 -21.24 2.50 -8.49
CA TYR A 106 -20.10 3.32 -8.88
C TYR A 106 -20.48 4.53 -9.75
N VAL A 107 -21.51 4.41 -10.61
CA VAL A 107 -22.07 5.56 -11.34
C VAL A 107 -22.70 6.57 -10.37
N ALA A 108 -23.46 6.11 -9.36
CA ALA A 108 -24.07 6.98 -8.38
C ALA A 108 -23.02 7.69 -7.50
N GLU A 109 -21.98 6.97 -7.07
CA GLU A 109 -20.81 7.51 -6.35
C GLU A 109 -20.10 8.58 -7.20
N ALA A 110 -19.90 8.31 -8.49
CA ALA A 110 -19.30 9.25 -9.43
C ALA A 110 -20.15 10.51 -9.63
N CYS A 111 -21.47 10.39 -9.71
CA CYS A 111 -22.38 11.55 -9.76
C CYS A 111 -22.20 12.47 -8.55
N ARG A 112 -22.06 11.89 -7.36
CA ARG A 112 -21.81 12.67 -6.14
C ARG A 112 -20.46 13.33 -6.15
N MET A 113 -19.42 12.60 -6.61
CA MET A 113 -18.07 13.15 -6.70
C MET A 113 -17.98 14.35 -7.62
N VAL A 114 -18.65 14.35 -8.77
CA VAL A 114 -18.68 15.52 -9.69
C VAL A 114 -19.08 16.78 -8.94
N LEU A 115 -20.11 16.74 -8.09
CA LEU A 115 -20.59 17.90 -7.32
C LEU A 115 -19.54 18.40 -6.33
N TRP A 116 -18.89 17.51 -5.62
CA TRP A 116 -17.86 17.86 -4.63
C TRP A 116 -16.59 18.42 -5.27
N LEU A 117 -16.21 17.88 -6.42
CA LEU A 117 -15.04 18.31 -7.16
C LEU A 117 -15.25 19.70 -7.79
N ASP A 118 -16.46 19.97 -8.28
CA ASP A 118 -16.85 21.28 -8.78
C ASP A 118 -16.84 22.33 -7.65
N GLU A 119 -17.46 22.00 -6.50
CA GLU A 119 -17.45 22.83 -5.29
C GLU A 119 -16.03 23.18 -4.82
N PHE A 120 -15.13 22.20 -4.81
CA PHE A 120 -13.72 22.39 -4.44
C PHE A 120 -12.93 23.12 -5.51
N GLY A 121 -13.34 23.03 -6.77
CA GLY A 121 -12.60 23.50 -7.93
C GLY A 121 -11.39 22.61 -8.24
N ALA A 122 -11.55 21.30 -8.10
CA ALA A 122 -10.51 20.33 -8.38
C ALA A 122 -10.13 20.33 -9.87
N ARG A 123 -8.84 20.33 -10.16
CA ARG A 123 -8.32 20.24 -11.54
C ARG A 123 -7.87 18.83 -11.93
N HIS A 124 -7.75 17.94 -10.97
CA HIS A 124 -7.32 16.56 -11.19
C HIS A 124 -7.84 15.66 -10.07
N ILE A 125 -8.11 14.39 -10.40
CA ILE A 125 -8.40 13.33 -9.44
C ILE A 125 -7.22 12.35 -9.45
N HIS A 126 -6.68 12.03 -8.27
CA HIS A 126 -5.73 10.94 -8.13
C HIS A 126 -6.32 9.84 -7.26
N ALA A 127 -6.55 8.66 -7.86
CA ALA A 127 -7.08 7.53 -7.13
C ALA A 127 -5.95 6.61 -6.63
N HIS A 128 -6.08 6.05 -5.44
CA HIS A 128 -5.25 4.95 -5.01
C HIS A 128 -5.97 3.63 -5.19
N PHE A 129 -5.20 2.64 -5.67
CA PHE A 129 -5.60 1.32 -6.11
C PHE A 129 -6.37 1.33 -7.45
N GLY A 130 -5.95 0.47 -8.39
CA GLY A 130 -6.60 0.25 -9.69
C GLY A 130 -7.97 -0.46 -9.61
N THR A 131 -8.58 -0.48 -8.42
CA THR A 131 -9.83 -1.17 -8.09
C THR A 131 -11.07 -0.33 -8.43
N ASN A 132 -12.14 -0.42 -7.61
CA ASN A 132 -13.34 0.37 -7.73
C ASN A 132 -13.10 1.88 -7.57
N SER A 133 -12.15 2.31 -6.74
CA SER A 133 -11.80 3.73 -6.62
C SER A 133 -11.40 4.34 -7.96
N THR A 134 -10.54 3.68 -8.72
CA THR A 134 -10.17 4.15 -10.07
C THR A 134 -11.33 4.10 -11.05
N GLU A 135 -12.23 3.12 -10.94
CA GLU A 135 -13.42 3.08 -11.79
C GLU A 135 -14.36 4.25 -11.51
N VAL A 136 -14.59 4.57 -10.24
CA VAL A 136 -15.41 5.74 -9.85
C VAL A 136 -14.74 7.03 -10.36
N ALA A 137 -13.41 7.18 -10.25
CA ALA A 137 -12.68 8.33 -10.78
C ALA A 137 -12.82 8.45 -12.32
N MET A 138 -12.73 7.33 -13.04
CA MET A 138 -12.95 7.26 -14.49
C MET A 138 -14.39 7.66 -14.87
N LEU A 139 -15.39 7.14 -14.17
CA LEU A 139 -16.79 7.48 -14.39
C LEU A 139 -17.08 8.95 -14.06
N THR A 140 -16.45 9.48 -13.02
CA THR A 140 -16.52 10.91 -12.65
C THR A 140 -16.01 11.79 -13.78
N HIS A 141 -14.90 11.43 -14.43
CA HIS A 141 -14.38 12.13 -15.58
C HIS A 141 -15.37 12.09 -16.78
N VAL A 142 -15.94 10.94 -17.06
CA VAL A 142 -16.96 10.79 -18.13
C VAL A 142 -18.20 11.64 -17.87
N LEU A 143 -18.60 11.80 -16.61
CA LEU A 143 -19.71 12.66 -16.18
C LEU A 143 -19.38 14.17 -16.28
N GLY A 144 -18.16 14.53 -16.63
CA GLY A 144 -17.70 15.90 -16.80
C GLY A 144 -16.85 16.46 -15.69
N GLY A 145 -16.43 15.61 -14.75
CA GLY A 145 -15.42 15.94 -13.76
C GLY A 145 -14.01 16.08 -14.36
N PRO A 146 -13.03 16.48 -13.55
CA PRO A 146 -11.66 16.70 -14.01
C PRO A 146 -11.00 15.39 -14.50
N PRO A 147 -9.88 15.48 -15.25
CA PRO A 147 -9.10 14.31 -15.63
C PRO A 147 -8.57 13.57 -14.41
N TYR A 148 -8.24 12.29 -14.61
CA TYR A 148 -7.78 11.45 -13.50
C TYR A 148 -6.49 10.70 -13.81
N SER A 149 -5.84 10.29 -12.74
CA SER A 149 -4.73 9.33 -12.69
C SER A 149 -4.90 8.39 -11.50
N PHE A 150 -4.08 7.36 -11.41
CA PHE A 150 -4.15 6.45 -10.29
C PHE A 150 -2.82 5.76 -10.01
N THR A 151 -2.64 5.30 -8.76
CA THR A 151 -1.49 4.49 -8.32
C THR A 151 -1.92 3.06 -8.00
N VAL A 152 -1.14 2.10 -8.50
CA VAL A 152 -1.31 0.66 -8.27
C VAL A 152 -0.26 0.17 -7.29
N HIS A 153 -0.69 -0.59 -6.27
CA HIS A 153 0.16 -0.93 -5.13
C HIS A 153 0.53 -2.40 -5.00
N GLY A 154 -0.26 -3.33 -5.55
CA GLY A 154 0.04 -4.71 -5.25
C GLY A 154 -0.70 -5.79 -6.05
N PRO A 155 -0.53 -7.04 -5.61
CA PRO A 155 -0.94 -8.22 -6.36
C PRO A 155 -2.45 -8.34 -6.55
N ASP A 156 -3.27 -7.89 -5.61
CA ASP A 156 -4.73 -7.94 -5.73
C ASP A 156 -5.23 -7.27 -7.02
N GLU A 157 -4.52 -6.24 -7.47
CA GLU A 157 -4.84 -5.47 -8.67
C GLU A 157 -4.39 -6.16 -9.96
N PHE A 158 -3.42 -7.07 -9.84
CA PHE A 158 -2.88 -7.82 -10.99
C PHE A 158 -3.49 -9.22 -11.13
N GLN A 159 -3.99 -9.80 -10.05
CA GLN A 159 -4.50 -11.18 -10.03
C GLN A 159 -5.98 -11.27 -10.40
N ARG A 160 -6.71 -10.16 -10.32
CA ARG A 160 -8.15 -10.11 -10.59
C ARG A 160 -8.47 -9.33 -11.86
N PRO A 161 -9.53 -9.68 -12.57
CA PRO A 161 -10.02 -8.86 -13.67
C PRO A 161 -10.59 -7.54 -13.11
N MET A 162 -9.95 -6.43 -13.45
CA MET A 162 -10.31 -5.10 -12.92
C MET A 162 -10.49 -4.06 -14.03
N GLY A 163 -10.47 -4.47 -15.30
CA GLY A 163 -10.55 -3.57 -16.44
C GLY A 163 -9.43 -2.52 -16.45
N LEU A 164 -8.20 -2.92 -16.07
CA LEU A 164 -7.04 -2.02 -15.98
C LEU A 164 -6.69 -1.38 -17.33
N ASP A 165 -6.88 -2.09 -18.44
CA ASP A 165 -6.65 -1.59 -19.79
C ASP A 165 -7.47 -0.34 -20.09
N GLU A 166 -8.77 -0.37 -19.84
CA GLU A 166 -9.68 0.77 -20.06
C GLU A 166 -9.39 1.91 -19.07
N LYS A 167 -9.05 1.59 -17.82
CA LYS A 167 -8.68 2.57 -16.79
C LYS A 167 -7.39 3.31 -17.17
N ILE A 168 -6.36 2.59 -17.65
CA ILE A 168 -5.11 3.18 -18.11
C ILE A 168 -5.36 3.99 -19.39
N HIS A 169 -6.09 3.42 -20.35
CA HIS A 169 -6.37 4.09 -21.63
C HIS A 169 -7.00 5.47 -21.44
N ARG A 170 -7.96 5.60 -20.52
CA ARG A 170 -8.69 6.85 -20.26
C ARG A 170 -8.00 7.77 -19.26
N SER A 171 -7.01 7.29 -18.50
CA SER A 171 -6.28 8.12 -17.55
C SER A 171 -5.29 9.07 -18.24
N ARG A 172 -4.93 10.13 -17.57
CA ARG A 172 -3.80 11.00 -17.97
C ARG A 172 -2.48 10.28 -17.79
N PHE A 173 -2.32 9.60 -16.67
CA PHE A 173 -1.20 8.72 -16.36
C PHE A 173 -1.60 7.68 -15.31
N ALA A 174 -0.87 6.60 -15.25
CA ALA A 174 -0.92 5.61 -14.18
C ALA A 174 0.44 5.52 -13.50
N VAL A 175 0.44 5.21 -12.22
CA VAL A 175 1.64 5.05 -11.40
C VAL A 175 1.74 3.62 -10.90
N ALA A 176 2.90 3.03 -11.04
CA ALA A 176 3.30 1.80 -10.37
C ALA A 176 4.35 2.13 -9.29
N ILE A 177 4.29 1.45 -8.15
CA ILE A 177 5.23 1.67 -7.04
C ILE A 177 6.58 0.95 -7.21
N SER A 178 6.75 0.19 -8.30
CA SER A 178 7.98 -0.54 -8.65
C SER A 178 8.06 -0.80 -10.14
N SER A 179 9.25 -1.18 -10.65
CA SER A 179 9.42 -1.60 -12.04
C SER A 179 8.65 -2.91 -12.31
N PHE A 180 8.58 -3.81 -11.33
CA PHE A 180 7.71 -4.98 -11.40
C PHE A 180 6.25 -4.57 -11.58
N GLY A 181 5.74 -3.67 -10.75
CA GLY A 181 4.36 -3.16 -10.88
C GLY A 181 4.11 -2.54 -12.27
N ARG A 182 5.07 -1.77 -12.80
CA ARG A 182 5.00 -1.22 -14.15
C ARG A 182 4.90 -2.32 -15.21
N SER A 183 5.70 -3.37 -15.11
CA SER A 183 5.64 -4.49 -16.05
C SER A 183 4.28 -5.19 -16.02
N GLN A 184 3.66 -5.29 -14.83
CA GLN A 184 2.32 -5.85 -14.68
C GLN A 184 1.22 -4.97 -15.31
N LEU A 185 1.37 -3.64 -15.25
CA LEU A 185 0.47 -2.71 -15.94
C LEU A 185 0.67 -2.77 -17.47
N TRP A 186 1.91 -2.84 -17.94
CA TRP A 186 2.19 -3.00 -19.37
C TRP A 186 1.60 -4.30 -19.95
N LEU A 187 1.71 -5.40 -19.21
CA LEU A 187 1.13 -6.68 -19.61
C LEU A 187 -0.40 -6.62 -19.81
N ARG A 188 -1.06 -5.69 -19.12
CA ARG A 188 -2.53 -5.52 -19.10
C ARG A 188 -3.01 -4.25 -19.79
N SER A 189 -2.13 -3.58 -20.53
CA SER A 189 -2.48 -2.36 -21.26
C SER A 189 -2.04 -2.45 -22.72
N ARG A 190 -2.61 -1.59 -23.56
CA ARG A 190 -2.21 -1.46 -24.95
C ARG A 190 -0.80 -0.87 -25.03
N TYR A 191 -0.03 -1.27 -26.03
CA TYR A 191 1.31 -0.75 -26.25
C TYR A 191 1.35 0.79 -26.36
N GLU A 192 0.35 1.39 -27.01
CA GLU A 192 0.20 2.84 -27.17
C GLU A 192 0.04 3.59 -25.82
N ASP A 193 -0.45 2.91 -24.78
CA ASP A 193 -0.64 3.48 -23.44
C ASP A 193 0.56 3.29 -22.51
N TRP A 194 1.59 2.52 -22.89
CA TRP A 194 2.78 2.30 -22.08
C TRP A 194 3.47 3.58 -21.61
N PRO A 195 3.58 4.66 -22.43
CA PRO A 195 4.17 5.92 -21.97
C PRO A 195 3.42 6.61 -20.83
N LYS A 196 2.14 6.27 -20.60
CA LYS A 196 1.35 6.78 -19.48
C LYS A 196 1.73 6.15 -18.14
N VAL A 197 2.42 4.98 -18.15
CA VAL A 197 2.73 4.23 -16.94
C VAL A 197 4.08 4.64 -16.38
N ASN A 198 4.07 5.34 -15.27
CA ASN A 198 5.23 5.89 -14.59
C ASN A 198 5.57 5.11 -13.32
N VAL A 199 6.84 5.11 -12.91
CA VAL A 199 7.25 4.56 -11.62
C VAL A 199 7.46 5.71 -10.63
N VAL A 200 6.67 5.69 -9.54
CA VAL A 200 6.84 6.54 -8.37
C VAL A 200 6.75 5.64 -7.15
N HIS A 201 7.84 5.54 -6.40
CA HIS A 201 7.89 4.65 -5.25
C HIS A 201 7.13 5.23 -4.05
N CYS A 202 6.67 4.36 -3.16
CA CYS A 202 6.33 4.79 -1.81
C CYS A 202 7.60 5.30 -1.11
N GLY A 203 7.46 6.34 -0.30
CA GLY A 203 8.59 6.96 0.37
C GLY A 203 8.40 7.06 1.88
N LEU A 204 9.51 7.30 2.58
CA LEU A 204 9.56 7.56 4.01
C LEU A 204 9.91 9.02 4.28
N GLU A 205 9.32 9.56 5.33
CA GLU A 205 9.66 10.86 5.87
C GLU A 205 10.93 10.79 6.73
N LYS A 206 11.72 11.86 6.67
CA LYS A 206 12.97 11.99 7.41
C LYS A 206 12.79 11.81 8.92
N SER A 207 11.72 12.36 9.49
CA SER A 207 11.35 12.22 10.90
C SER A 207 11.18 10.77 11.39
N PHE A 208 10.98 9.81 10.47
CA PHE A 208 10.86 8.41 10.83
C PHE A 208 12.21 7.79 11.24
N TYR A 209 13.33 8.26 10.69
CA TYR A 209 14.64 7.62 10.82
C TYR A 209 15.79 8.51 11.32
N ASP A 210 15.60 9.84 11.46
CA ASP A 210 16.70 10.77 11.81
C ASP A 210 17.40 10.42 13.12
N ASP A 211 16.69 9.94 14.13
CA ASP A 211 17.24 9.60 15.46
C ASP A 211 17.37 8.06 15.67
N ALA A 212 17.40 7.29 14.58
CA ALA A 212 17.48 5.83 14.72
C ALA A 212 18.86 5.38 15.16
N PRO A 213 18.98 4.56 16.24
CA PRO A 213 20.25 4.02 16.68
C PRO A 213 20.84 3.09 15.60
N ALA A 214 22.15 3.29 15.31
CA ALA A 214 22.82 2.55 14.25
C ALA A 214 23.01 1.06 14.60
N GLN A 215 23.26 0.75 15.89
CA GLN A 215 23.57 -0.62 16.29
C GLN A 215 22.31 -1.49 16.46
N PRO A 216 22.25 -2.67 15.85
CA PRO A 216 21.25 -3.68 16.15
C PRO A 216 21.37 -4.19 17.59
N THR A 217 20.26 -4.68 18.16
CA THR A 217 20.24 -5.31 19.47
C THR A 217 21.08 -6.61 19.50
N VAL A 218 21.62 -6.93 20.66
CA VAL A 218 22.26 -8.24 20.92
C VAL A 218 21.25 -9.33 21.19
N GLU A 219 20.03 -8.96 21.62
CA GLU A 219 18.95 -9.90 21.89
C GLU A 219 18.57 -10.68 20.63
N PRO A 220 18.34 -12.00 20.70
CA PRO A 220 18.02 -12.83 19.56
C PRO A 220 16.56 -12.65 19.10
N ARG A 221 16.17 -11.42 18.83
CA ARG A 221 14.79 -11.04 18.52
C ARG A 221 14.61 -10.72 17.06
N LEU A 222 13.56 -11.29 16.47
CA LEU A 222 13.08 -11.01 15.11
C LEU A 222 11.69 -10.42 15.16
N VAL A 223 11.34 -9.57 14.18
CA VAL A 223 10.00 -9.00 14.06
C VAL A 223 9.43 -9.24 12.68
N CYS A 224 8.15 -9.61 12.63
CA CYS A 224 7.35 -9.67 11.41
C CYS A 224 6.22 -8.63 11.53
N VAL A 225 6.21 -7.63 10.68
CA VAL A 225 5.23 -6.55 10.71
C VAL A 225 4.28 -6.67 9.53
N GLY A 226 2.97 -6.68 9.80
CA GLY A 226 1.98 -6.64 8.76
C GLY A 226 0.67 -7.30 9.14
N ARG A 227 -0.32 -7.16 8.26
CA ARG A 227 -1.62 -7.80 8.42
C ARG A 227 -1.47 -9.32 8.49
N LEU A 228 -2.13 -9.97 9.44
CA LEU A 228 -2.16 -11.42 9.55
C LEU A 228 -3.12 -12.00 8.51
N CYS A 229 -2.59 -12.35 7.34
CA CYS A 229 -3.36 -12.86 6.20
C CYS A 229 -2.52 -13.82 5.36
N GLU A 230 -3.19 -14.59 4.49
CA GLU A 230 -2.59 -15.63 3.66
C GLU A 230 -1.39 -15.13 2.85
N ALA A 231 -1.51 -13.93 2.27
CA ALA A 231 -0.46 -13.35 1.42
C ALA A 231 0.88 -13.09 2.15
N LYS A 232 0.86 -13.00 3.49
CA LYS A 232 2.04 -12.65 4.30
C LYS A 232 2.85 -13.84 4.81
N GLY A 233 2.34 -15.07 4.68
CA GLY A 233 3.07 -16.28 4.98
C GLY A 233 3.43 -16.50 6.45
N GLN A 234 2.70 -15.92 7.41
CA GLN A 234 3.02 -16.04 8.84
C GLN A 234 2.95 -17.50 9.35
N LEU A 235 2.06 -18.34 8.80
CA LEU A 235 2.03 -19.76 9.18
C LEU A 235 3.33 -20.49 8.79
N LEU A 236 3.91 -20.15 7.62
CA LEU A 236 5.21 -20.66 7.21
C LEU A 236 6.32 -20.19 8.16
N LEU A 237 6.23 -18.95 8.67
CA LEU A 237 7.17 -18.42 9.66
C LEU A 237 7.09 -19.18 10.98
N ILE A 238 5.89 -19.54 11.45
CA ILE A 238 5.73 -20.36 12.66
C ILE A 238 6.33 -21.74 12.47
N GLU A 239 6.16 -22.37 11.30
CA GLU A 239 6.78 -23.67 10.99
C GLU A 239 8.32 -23.58 11.00
N ALA A 240 8.91 -22.55 10.41
CA ALA A 240 10.36 -22.31 10.46
C ALA A 240 10.86 -22.07 11.90
N ALA A 241 10.11 -21.28 12.68
CA ALA A 241 10.40 -21.03 14.09
C ALA A 241 10.34 -22.32 14.95
N ALA A 242 9.38 -23.22 14.67
CA ALA A 242 9.28 -24.52 15.33
C ALA A 242 10.51 -25.39 15.07
N ARG A 243 11.00 -25.43 13.84
CA ARG A 243 12.21 -26.18 13.48
C ARG A 243 13.47 -25.59 14.15
N LEU A 244 13.58 -24.26 14.25
CA LEU A 244 14.67 -23.63 15.02
C LEU A 244 14.62 -23.97 16.50
N SER A 245 13.42 -23.95 17.10
CA SER A 245 13.21 -24.34 18.49
C SER A 245 13.65 -25.78 18.79
N ILE A 246 13.29 -26.74 17.90
CA ILE A 246 13.72 -28.14 17.99
C ILE A 246 15.24 -28.26 17.91
N GLN A 247 15.92 -27.38 17.17
CA GLN A 247 17.39 -27.36 17.06
C GLN A 247 18.07 -26.66 18.26
N GLY A 248 17.28 -26.14 19.22
CA GLY A 248 17.82 -25.43 20.38
C GLY A 248 18.35 -24.05 20.10
N VAL A 249 18.02 -23.44 18.95
CA VAL A 249 18.43 -22.06 18.64
C VAL A 249 17.57 -21.08 19.44
N PRO A 250 18.17 -20.22 20.28
CA PRO A 250 17.40 -19.24 21.06
C PRO A 250 16.90 -18.11 20.16
N PHE A 251 15.61 -17.77 20.28
CA PHE A 251 15.01 -16.61 19.61
C PHE A 251 13.76 -16.12 20.32
N GLU A 252 13.42 -14.86 20.09
CA GLU A 252 12.08 -14.26 20.26
C GLU A 252 11.56 -13.83 18.89
N LEU A 253 10.29 -14.13 18.59
CA LEU A 253 9.62 -13.70 17.37
C LEU A 253 8.38 -12.86 17.71
N VAL A 254 8.35 -11.63 17.22
CA VAL A 254 7.20 -10.73 17.38
C VAL A 254 6.43 -10.63 16.08
N LEU A 255 5.14 -10.94 16.12
CA LEU A 255 4.21 -10.68 15.03
C LEU A 255 3.45 -9.40 15.33
N ALA A 256 3.88 -8.29 14.71
CA ALA A 256 3.28 -6.97 14.92
C ALA A 256 2.19 -6.72 13.88
N GLY A 257 0.94 -6.99 14.28
CA GLY A 257 -0.23 -6.86 13.43
C GLY A 257 -1.39 -7.73 13.88
N ASP A 258 -2.49 -7.61 13.15
CA ASP A 258 -3.72 -8.40 13.35
C ASP A 258 -4.35 -8.74 11.99
N GLY A 259 -5.33 -9.63 11.97
CA GLY A 259 -6.03 -9.98 10.75
C GLY A 259 -6.74 -11.33 10.77
N PRO A 260 -7.33 -11.74 9.64
CA PRO A 260 -8.19 -12.92 9.58
C PRO A 260 -7.46 -14.25 9.91
N MET A 261 -6.13 -14.29 9.79
CA MET A 261 -5.34 -15.50 10.08
C MET A 261 -4.91 -15.59 11.56
N ARG A 262 -5.29 -14.65 12.43
CA ARG A 262 -4.84 -14.61 13.84
C ARG A 262 -5.10 -15.94 14.57
N GLU A 263 -6.32 -16.43 14.53
CA GLU A 263 -6.72 -17.67 15.21
C GLU A 263 -5.92 -18.88 14.71
N ALA A 264 -5.72 -18.99 13.38
CA ALA A 264 -4.94 -20.07 12.79
C ALA A 264 -3.45 -19.99 13.22
N ILE A 265 -2.90 -18.78 13.33
CA ILE A 265 -1.51 -18.55 13.77
C ILE A 265 -1.37 -18.89 15.26
N GLU A 266 -2.29 -18.44 16.14
CA GLU A 266 -2.32 -18.77 17.55
C GLU A 266 -2.40 -20.30 17.77
N THR A 267 -3.30 -20.98 17.03
CA THR A 267 -3.40 -22.44 17.05
C THR A 267 -2.08 -23.12 16.64
N SER A 268 -1.40 -22.59 15.64
CA SER A 268 -0.10 -23.12 15.18
C SER A 268 0.99 -22.91 16.24
N ILE A 269 1.05 -21.73 16.87
CA ILE A 269 1.97 -21.42 17.98
C ILE A 269 1.79 -22.43 19.14
N GLU A 270 0.52 -22.73 19.50
CA GLU A 270 0.21 -23.69 20.56
C GLU A 270 0.62 -25.11 20.18
N ARG A 271 0.28 -25.55 18.97
CA ARG A 271 0.61 -26.88 18.45
C ARG A 271 2.12 -27.15 18.50
N HIS A 272 2.94 -26.14 18.22
CA HIS A 272 4.39 -26.25 18.21
C HIS A 272 5.06 -25.91 19.57
N GLY A 273 4.27 -25.56 20.60
CA GLY A 273 4.81 -25.24 21.93
C GLY A 273 5.59 -23.93 22.00
N LEU A 274 5.31 -22.95 21.10
CA LEU A 274 6.08 -21.73 20.94
C LEU A 274 5.55 -20.50 21.72
N ARG A 275 4.62 -20.70 22.66
CA ARG A 275 3.99 -19.58 23.43
C ARG A 275 4.96 -18.68 24.17
N THR A 276 6.13 -19.20 24.57
CA THR A 276 7.17 -18.42 25.26
C THR A 276 8.11 -17.69 24.31
N GLN A 277 8.13 -18.05 23.03
CA GLN A 277 9.07 -17.54 22.04
C GLN A 277 8.38 -16.66 20.99
N VAL A 278 7.05 -16.79 20.81
CA VAL A 278 6.29 -16.04 19.78
C VAL A 278 5.20 -15.22 20.43
N ARG A 279 5.15 -13.94 20.10
CA ARG A 279 4.18 -12.97 20.61
C ARG A 279 3.47 -12.26 19.48
N ILE A 280 2.12 -12.09 19.57
CA ILE A 280 1.31 -11.31 18.67
C ILE A 280 0.90 -10.02 19.37
N THR A 281 1.16 -8.85 18.77
CA THR A 281 0.83 -7.56 19.39
C THR A 281 -0.60 -7.10 19.15
N GLY A 282 -1.27 -7.57 18.08
CA GLY A 282 -2.43 -6.91 17.51
C GLY A 282 -2.04 -5.66 16.73
N TRP A 283 -3.04 -4.83 16.34
CA TRP A 283 -2.78 -3.55 15.69
C TRP A 283 -2.13 -2.57 16.67
N ILE A 284 -1.01 -1.99 16.27
CA ILE A 284 -0.24 -1.00 17.02
C ILE A 284 0.01 0.25 16.17
N SER A 285 0.37 1.36 16.81
CA SER A 285 0.68 2.62 16.15
C SER A 285 1.98 2.55 15.33
N SER A 286 2.17 3.48 14.39
CA SER A 286 3.41 3.58 13.61
C SER A 286 4.66 3.77 14.49
N SER A 287 4.54 4.51 15.60
CA SER A 287 5.63 4.64 16.58
C SER A 287 5.95 3.31 17.27
N ALA A 288 4.94 2.55 17.69
CA ALA A 288 5.14 1.24 18.29
C ALA A 288 5.72 0.22 17.29
N VAL A 289 5.33 0.28 16.02
CA VAL A 289 5.97 -0.52 14.95
C VAL A 289 7.46 -0.17 14.84
N ARG A 290 7.79 1.13 14.84
CA ARG A 290 9.18 1.59 14.84
C ARG A 290 9.97 1.02 16.04
N ASP A 291 9.41 1.07 17.22
CA ASP A 291 10.04 0.57 18.44
C ASP A 291 10.25 -0.95 18.38
N GLU A 292 9.28 -1.73 17.89
CA GLU A 292 9.42 -3.17 17.68
C GLU A 292 10.54 -3.51 16.67
N ILE A 293 10.65 -2.76 15.57
CA ILE A 293 11.73 -2.93 14.58
C ILE A 293 13.08 -2.60 15.23
N LEU A 294 13.19 -1.49 15.97
CA LEU A 294 14.42 -1.08 16.64
C LEU A 294 14.88 -2.07 17.71
N ALA A 295 13.94 -2.67 18.44
CA ALA A 295 14.21 -3.70 19.44
C ALA A 295 14.59 -5.07 18.83
N SER A 296 14.55 -5.22 17.52
CA SER A 296 14.83 -6.48 16.83
C SER A 296 16.15 -6.44 16.06
N ARG A 297 16.77 -7.61 15.87
CA ARG A 297 17.97 -7.79 15.04
C ARG A 297 17.67 -7.58 13.57
N ALA A 298 16.48 -8.03 13.11
CA ALA A 298 16.06 -7.96 11.73
C ALA A 298 14.53 -8.01 11.60
N LEU A 299 14.03 -7.51 10.47
CA LEU A 299 12.67 -7.76 10.00
C LEU A 299 12.63 -9.09 9.25
N VAL A 300 11.58 -9.91 9.50
CA VAL A 300 11.29 -11.13 8.72
C VAL A 300 9.95 -10.96 8.03
N LEU A 301 9.91 -11.13 6.70
CA LEU A 301 8.69 -10.99 5.91
C LEU A 301 8.62 -12.09 4.85
N PRO A 302 8.06 -13.29 5.16
CA PRO A 302 8.04 -14.45 4.26
C PRO A 302 6.83 -14.46 3.32
N SER A 303 6.49 -13.31 2.77
CA SER A 303 5.28 -13.10 1.97
C SER A 303 5.22 -13.95 0.71
N PHE A 304 4.00 -14.39 0.35
CA PHE A 304 3.70 -15.07 -0.91
C PHE A 304 3.30 -14.10 -2.02
N ALA A 305 2.77 -12.93 -1.64
CA ALA A 305 2.34 -11.91 -2.59
C ALA A 305 2.55 -10.50 -2.05
N GLU A 306 3.18 -9.63 -2.85
CA GLU A 306 3.50 -8.24 -2.53
C GLU A 306 3.49 -7.36 -3.79
N GLY A 307 3.48 -6.04 -3.57
CA GLY A 307 3.97 -5.08 -4.56
C GLY A 307 5.43 -4.71 -4.26
N LEU A 308 5.60 -3.77 -3.33
CA LEU A 308 6.86 -3.45 -2.65
C LEU A 308 6.51 -3.02 -1.22
N PRO A 309 6.75 -3.86 -0.20
CA PRO A 309 6.29 -3.61 1.16
C PRO A 309 6.96 -2.41 1.81
N VAL A 310 6.17 -1.46 2.30
CA VAL A 310 6.67 -0.26 2.99
C VAL A 310 7.46 -0.63 4.25
N VAL A 311 7.08 -1.69 4.96
CA VAL A 311 7.78 -2.13 6.17
C VAL A 311 9.23 -2.56 5.92
N ILE A 312 9.56 -3.04 4.71
CA ILE A 312 10.95 -3.30 4.32
C ILE A 312 11.71 -1.97 4.24
N MET A 313 11.12 -0.95 3.64
CA MET A 313 11.72 0.40 3.61
C MET A 313 11.93 0.93 5.04
N GLU A 314 10.93 0.75 5.90
CA GLU A 314 10.96 1.16 7.31
C GLU A 314 12.09 0.46 8.08
N ALA A 315 12.24 -0.86 7.95
CA ALA A 315 13.32 -1.60 8.60
C ALA A 315 14.71 -1.16 8.11
N MET A 316 14.89 -1.03 6.80
CA MET A 316 16.15 -0.57 6.20
C MET A 316 16.49 0.87 6.63
N ALA A 317 15.50 1.77 6.70
CA ALA A 317 15.69 3.14 7.19
C ALA A 317 16.06 3.20 8.68
N LEU A 318 15.69 2.19 9.45
CA LEU A 318 16.08 2.00 10.84
C LEU A 318 17.35 1.16 11.02
N ARG A 319 18.11 0.95 9.94
CA ARG A 319 19.35 0.15 9.90
C ARG A 319 19.17 -1.28 10.41
N ARG A 320 18.00 -1.88 10.12
CA ARG A 320 17.74 -3.29 10.41
C ARG A 320 17.74 -4.06 9.10
N PRO A 321 18.59 -5.10 8.98
CA PRO A 321 18.56 -5.97 7.81
C PRO A 321 17.23 -6.71 7.69
N VAL A 322 16.95 -7.22 6.50
CA VAL A 322 15.65 -7.80 6.15
C VAL A 322 15.82 -9.23 5.67
N LEU A 323 15.00 -10.14 6.20
CA LEU A 323 14.82 -11.49 5.71
C LEU A 323 13.48 -11.54 4.96
N THR A 324 13.50 -11.75 3.64
CA THR A 324 12.27 -11.68 2.86
C THR A 324 12.32 -12.55 1.60
N THR A 325 11.18 -12.71 0.95
CA THR A 325 11.05 -13.55 -0.23
C THR A 325 11.51 -12.84 -1.51
N TYR A 326 11.99 -13.62 -2.47
CA TYR A 326 12.42 -13.15 -3.79
C TYR A 326 11.23 -13.00 -4.74
N ILE A 327 10.29 -12.08 -4.44
CA ILE A 327 9.06 -11.86 -5.21
C ILE A 327 8.83 -10.40 -5.57
N ALA A 328 8.05 -10.18 -6.61
CA ALA A 328 7.51 -8.88 -7.01
C ALA A 328 8.60 -7.79 -7.07
N GLY A 329 8.36 -6.62 -6.47
CA GLY A 329 9.32 -5.51 -6.42
C GLY A 329 10.38 -5.64 -5.32
N ILE A 330 10.34 -6.64 -4.46
CA ILE A 330 11.27 -6.79 -3.32
C ILE A 330 12.73 -6.83 -3.78
N PRO A 331 13.12 -7.60 -4.84
CA PRO A 331 14.51 -7.62 -5.32
C PRO A 331 15.01 -6.30 -5.91
N GLU A 332 14.11 -5.38 -6.22
CA GLU A 332 14.51 -4.03 -6.64
C GLU A 332 15.10 -3.22 -5.47
N LEU A 333 14.73 -3.56 -4.23
CA LEU A 333 15.16 -2.89 -3.02
C LEU A 333 16.16 -3.71 -2.20
N VAL A 334 15.87 -4.97 -1.91
CA VAL A 334 16.71 -5.85 -1.07
C VAL A 334 17.67 -6.65 -1.93
N ARG A 335 18.97 -6.69 -1.56
CA ARG A 335 20.02 -7.47 -2.19
C ARG A 335 20.52 -8.56 -1.25
N HIS A 336 20.48 -9.80 -1.69
CA HIS A 336 20.91 -10.94 -0.90
C HIS A 336 22.40 -10.81 -0.50
N GLY A 337 22.70 -10.94 0.80
CA GLY A 337 24.05 -10.88 1.36
C GLY A 337 24.66 -9.47 1.49
N GLU A 338 24.00 -8.42 0.95
CA GLU A 338 24.48 -7.04 1.04
C GLU A 338 23.69 -6.23 2.07
N ASP A 339 22.37 -6.26 2.03
CA ASP A 339 21.48 -5.53 2.91
C ASP A 339 20.38 -6.41 3.56
N GLY A 340 20.42 -7.72 3.30
CA GLY A 340 19.52 -8.71 3.89
C GLY A 340 19.63 -10.08 3.24
N TRP A 341 18.62 -10.90 3.49
CA TRP A 341 18.47 -12.25 2.93
C TRP A 341 17.25 -12.33 2.03
N LEU A 342 17.44 -12.86 0.83
CA LEU A 342 16.36 -13.21 -0.08
C LEU A 342 16.27 -14.73 -0.20
N PHE A 343 15.08 -15.28 -0.05
CA PHE A 343 14.81 -16.70 -0.17
C PHE A 343 13.53 -16.96 -0.98
N PRO A 344 13.35 -18.18 -1.57
CA PRO A 344 12.17 -18.52 -2.33
C PRO A 344 10.90 -18.47 -1.47
N ALA A 345 9.81 -17.91 -2.01
CA ALA A 345 8.51 -17.94 -1.36
C ALA A 345 8.01 -19.38 -1.22
N GLY A 346 7.50 -19.74 -0.04
CA GLY A 346 7.00 -21.10 0.25
C GLY A 346 8.04 -22.09 0.77
N SER A 347 9.34 -21.72 0.80
CA SER A 347 10.39 -22.59 1.36
C SER A 347 10.56 -22.36 2.86
N VAL A 348 10.14 -23.36 3.66
CA VAL A 348 10.35 -23.36 5.12
C VAL A 348 11.85 -23.50 5.44
N GLU A 349 12.55 -24.36 4.72
CA GLU A 349 13.96 -24.67 4.89
C GLU A 349 14.82 -23.42 4.70
N GLU A 350 14.65 -22.73 3.59
CA GLU A 350 15.42 -21.53 3.25
C GLU A 350 15.10 -20.37 4.21
N LEU A 351 13.84 -20.23 4.62
CA LEU A 351 13.44 -19.26 5.65
C LEU A 351 14.11 -19.57 6.99
N MET A 352 14.08 -20.85 7.42
CA MET A 352 14.73 -21.29 8.66
C MET A 352 16.24 -21.03 8.62
N ASP A 353 16.90 -21.34 7.49
CA ASP A 353 18.34 -21.12 7.30
C ASP A 353 18.70 -19.64 7.33
N ALA A 354 17.91 -18.78 6.69
CA ALA A 354 18.08 -17.33 6.75
C ALA A 354 17.90 -16.79 8.20
N MET A 355 16.90 -17.28 8.93
CA MET A 355 16.68 -16.91 10.34
C MET A 355 17.88 -17.36 11.19
N ARG A 356 18.36 -18.59 11.03
CA ARG A 356 19.52 -19.13 11.77
C ARG A 356 20.78 -18.32 11.48
N ASP A 357 21.08 -18.04 10.21
CA ASP A 357 22.23 -17.23 9.82
C ASP A 357 22.16 -15.83 10.44
N CYS A 358 21.02 -15.15 10.34
CA CYS A 358 20.79 -13.85 10.96
C CYS A 358 21.02 -13.88 12.50
N LEU A 359 20.48 -14.89 13.19
CA LEU A 359 20.61 -15.04 14.64
C LEU A 359 22.03 -15.34 15.07
N SER A 360 22.85 -15.97 14.23
CA SER A 360 24.25 -16.28 14.50
C SER A 360 25.23 -15.13 14.24
N LYS A 361 24.83 -14.11 13.46
CA LYS A 361 25.69 -12.97 13.11
C LYS A 361 26.05 -12.13 14.35
N SER A 362 27.25 -11.59 14.35
CA SER A 362 27.66 -10.59 15.31
C SER A 362 26.91 -9.26 15.09
N PRO A 363 26.78 -8.41 16.13
CA PRO A 363 26.20 -7.06 15.95
C PRO A 363 26.90 -6.23 14.87
N ALA A 364 28.22 -6.37 14.71
CA ALA A 364 28.99 -5.64 13.69
C ALA A 364 28.63 -6.08 12.25
N GLU A 365 28.40 -7.40 12.05
CA GLU A 365 27.97 -7.90 10.74
C GLU A 365 26.55 -7.43 10.41
N LEU A 366 25.63 -7.48 11.39
CA LEU A 366 24.26 -6.98 11.20
C LEU A 366 24.26 -5.46 10.96
N GLN A 367 25.11 -4.72 11.65
CA GLN A 367 25.24 -3.27 11.43
C GLN A 367 25.70 -2.98 10.00
N ARG A 368 26.70 -3.71 9.49
CA ARG A 368 27.16 -3.55 8.10
C ARG A 368 26.02 -3.75 7.09
N LEU A 369 25.21 -4.80 7.26
CA LEU A 369 24.04 -5.06 6.42
C LEU A 369 22.97 -3.95 6.56
N GLY A 370 22.72 -3.52 7.80
CA GLY A 370 21.77 -2.45 8.10
C GLY A 370 22.18 -1.10 7.51
N ASP A 371 23.49 -0.76 7.57
CA ASP A 371 24.01 0.49 6.99
C ASP A 371 23.90 0.48 5.46
N ALA A 372 24.22 -0.63 4.80
CA ALA A 372 24.03 -0.77 3.36
C ALA A 372 22.56 -0.64 2.95
N GLY A 373 21.64 -1.22 3.74
CA GLY A 373 20.20 -1.07 3.56
C GLY A 373 19.74 0.37 3.75
N TYR A 374 20.25 1.06 4.75
CA TYR A 374 19.93 2.47 5.04
C TYR A 374 20.31 3.38 3.87
N GLU A 375 21.54 3.32 3.39
CA GLU A 375 21.97 4.11 2.24
C GLU A 375 21.11 3.85 1.00
N ARG A 376 20.79 2.58 0.75
CA ARG A 376 19.99 2.19 -0.41
C ARG A 376 18.55 2.71 -0.34
N VAL A 377 17.89 2.59 0.81
CA VAL A 377 16.50 3.07 0.94
C VAL A 377 16.42 4.58 0.86
N LEU A 378 17.36 5.32 1.42
CA LEU A 378 17.38 6.78 1.33
C LEU A 378 17.58 7.28 -0.10
N ALA A 379 18.43 6.61 -0.86
CA ALA A 379 18.67 6.96 -2.27
C ALA A 379 17.43 6.74 -3.16
N ARG A 380 16.51 5.84 -2.79
CA ARG A 380 15.43 5.39 -3.65
C ARG A 380 14.02 5.69 -3.14
N HIS A 381 13.83 5.87 -1.83
CA HIS A 381 12.52 5.95 -1.18
C HIS A 381 12.36 7.18 -0.27
N SER A 382 12.96 8.31 -0.64
CA SER A 382 12.68 9.60 -0.02
C SER A 382 11.30 10.09 -0.45
N ILE A 383 10.40 10.32 0.50
CA ILE A 383 9.05 10.81 0.19
C ILE A 383 9.08 12.16 -0.56
N ASP A 384 10.04 13.03 -0.23
CA ASP A 384 10.14 14.33 -0.89
C ASP A 384 10.61 14.19 -2.35
N ALA A 385 11.52 13.26 -2.64
CA ALA A 385 11.94 12.98 -4.01
C ALA A 385 10.79 12.37 -4.83
N GLU A 386 10.11 11.38 -4.29
CA GLU A 386 9.02 10.67 -4.98
C GLU A 386 7.78 11.57 -5.16
N ALA A 387 7.38 12.33 -4.14
CA ALA A 387 6.34 13.34 -4.28
C ALA A 387 6.72 14.45 -5.29
N GLY A 388 8.02 14.72 -5.48
CA GLY A 388 8.52 15.61 -6.53
C GLY A 388 8.23 15.08 -7.94
N LYS A 389 8.43 13.78 -8.18
CA LYS A 389 8.08 13.12 -9.46
C LYS A 389 6.58 13.20 -9.71
N LEU A 390 5.78 12.86 -8.71
CA LEU A 390 4.32 12.91 -8.81
C LEU A 390 3.81 14.33 -9.04
N ALA A 391 4.37 15.33 -8.37
CA ALA A 391 4.06 16.74 -8.57
C ALA A 391 4.33 17.20 -10.01
N THR A 392 5.38 16.68 -10.64
CA THR A 392 5.70 16.97 -12.05
C THR A 392 4.64 16.37 -12.98
N LEU A 393 4.20 15.13 -12.73
CA LEU A 393 3.14 14.48 -13.50
C LEU A 393 1.81 15.26 -13.37
N PHE A 394 1.44 15.71 -12.17
CA PHE A 394 0.23 16.51 -11.96
C PHE A 394 0.29 17.86 -12.69
N ARG A 395 1.43 18.55 -12.69
CA ARG A 395 1.58 19.81 -13.40
C ARG A 395 1.46 19.61 -14.91
N ALA A 396 2.11 18.59 -15.46
CA ALA A 396 2.00 18.23 -16.87
C ALA A 396 0.53 17.90 -17.26
N ALA A 397 -0.16 17.12 -16.45
CA ALA A 397 -1.58 16.78 -16.66
C ALA A 397 -2.52 18.00 -16.57
N GLY A 398 -2.13 19.06 -15.87
CA GLY A 398 -2.93 20.29 -15.74
C GLY A 398 -2.68 21.35 -16.83
N THR A 399 -1.66 21.21 -17.65
CA THR A 399 -1.30 22.15 -18.73
C THR A 399 -1.86 21.77 -20.09
N GLU A 400 -2.28 20.53 -20.27
CA GLU A 400 -2.93 20.03 -21.50
C GLU A 400 -4.46 20.17 -21.40
N ASN A 401 -4.97 21.40 -21.57
CA ASN A 401 -6.39 21.70 -21.79
C ASN A 401 -6.67 21.99 -23.25
#